data_428ed8786feaa538a2c33451174bcc76
#
_entry.id   428ed8786feaa538a2c33451174bcc76
#
_cell.length_a   1.000
_cell.length_b   1.000
_cell.length_c   1.000
_cell.angle_alpha   90.00
_cell.angle_beta   90.00
_cell.angle_gamma   90.00
#
_symmetry.space_group_name_H-M   'P 1'
#
loop_
_entity.id
_entity.type
_entity.pdbx_description
1 polymer ?
#
loop_
_entity_poly.entity_id
_entity_poly.type
_entity_poly.pdbx_seq_one_letter_code
_entity_poly.pdbx_strand_id
1 'polypeptide(L)' 'MNTPSGNALQLIKEQMNGFRNEVGAFLGLQEINRARLNHNHEEHRYALRFERVTVDLDLISNPSTKTQVIRRFDLH' A
#
# COMPACT_ATOMS: atom_id res chain seq x y z
N MET A 1 -2.60 3.09 -10.99
CA MET A 1 -3.69 3.91 -10.43
C MET A 1 -3.12 5.05 -9.62
N ASN A 2 -3.61 6.27 -9.86
CA ASN A 2 -3.20 7.44 -9.11
C ASN A 2 -4.25 7.77 -8.05
N THR A 3 -3.79 8.02 -6.82
CA THR A 3 -4.68 8.40 -5.73
C THR A 3 -4.14 9.65 -5.05
N PRO A 4 -5.00 10.46 -4.42
CA PRO A 4 -4.52 11.53 -3.55
C PRO A 4 -3.64 10.97 -2.43
N SER A 5 -2.72 11.80 -1.93
CA SER A 5 -1.81 11.39 -0.88
C SER A 5 -2.57 10.85 0.34
N GLY A 6 -2.10 9.73 0.86
CA GLY A 6 -2.67 9.12 2.06
C GLY A 6 -3.81 8.17 1.82
N ASN A 7 -4.35 8.09 0.59
CA ASN A 7 -5.52 7.27 0.32
C ASN A 7 -5.23 5.88 -0.21
N ALA A 8 -4.01 5.63 -0.72
CA ALA A 8 -3.71 4.35 -1.36
C ALA A 8 -3.82 3.18 -0.38
N LEU A 9 -3.25 3.31 0.82
CA LEU A 9 -3.33 2.26 1.83
C LEU A 9 -4.76 2.01 2.29
N GLN A 10 -5.52 3.08 2.49
CA GLN A 10 -6.92 2.96 2.89
C GLN A 10 -7.74 2.26 1.81
N LEU A 11 -7.51 2.61 0.54
CA LEU A 11 -8.20 1.99 -0.57
C LEU A 11 -7.92 0.47 -0.62
N ILE A 12 -6.66 0.08 -0.46
CA ILE A 12 -6.29 -1.34 -0.45
C ILE A 12 -6.95 -2.06 0.72
N LYS A 13 -6.95 -1.47 1.90
CA LYS A 13 -7.62 -2.07 3.07
C LYS A 13 -9.10 -2.28 2.81
N GLU A 14 -9.76 -1.30 2.21
CA GLU A 14 -11.19 -1.41 1.89
C GLU A 14 -11.46 -2.50 0.86
N GLN A 15 -10.63 -2.60 -0.16
CA GLN A 15 -10.76 -3.66 -1.16
C GLN A 15 -10.56 -5.03 -0.54
N MET A 16 -9.54 -5.19 0.32
CA MET A 16 -9.29 -6.47 0.99
C MET A 16 -10.40 -6.83 1.98
N ASN A 17 -11.05 -5.84 2.58
CA ASN A 17 -12.18 -6.10 3.45
C ASN A 17 -13.35 -6.76 2.72
N GLY A 18 -13.49 -6.51 1.42
CA GLY A 18 -14.48 -7.20 0.59
C GLY A 18 -14.19 -8.69 0.43
N PHE A 19 -12.96 -9.12 0.71
CA PHE A 19 -12.54 -10.53 0.65
C PHE A 19 -12.30 -11.10 2.04
N ARG A 20 -12.96 -10.56 3.04
CA ARG A 20 -12.69 -10.91 4.45
C ARG A 20 -12.82 -12.41 4.73
N ASN A 21 -13.74 -13.08 4.07
CA ASN A 21 -13.91 -14.52 4.24
C ASN A 21 -12.71 -15.33 3.74
N GLU A 22 -12.00 -14.79 2.75
CA GLU A 22 -10.84 -15.44 2.14
C GLU A 22 -9.55 -15.07 2.87
N VAL A 23 -9.37 -13.80 3.22
CA VAL A 23 -8.09 -13.30 3.76
C VAL A 23 -8.08 -13.19 5.28
N GLY A 24 -9.26 -13.15 5.90
CA GLY A 24 -9.38 -12.98 7.35
C GLY A 24 -9.31 -11.51 7.76
N ALA A 25 -9.21 -11.29 9.06
CA ALA A 25 -9.18 -9.95 9.61
C ALA A 25 -7.85 -9.28 9.38
N PHE A 26 -7.87 -7.94 9.27
CA PHE A 26 -6.65 -7.14 9.19
C PHE A 26 -5.91 -7.16 10.53
N LEU A 27 -4.63 -7.54 10.51
CA LEU A 27 -3.82 -7.66 11.72
C LEU A 27 -2.88 -6.48 11.94
N GLY A 28 -2.43 -5.82 10.87
CA GLY A 28 -1.55 -4.68 11.02
C GLY A 28 -0.83 -4.29 9.74
N LEU A 29 -0.21 -3.12 9.81
CA LEU A 29 0.56 -2.53 8.72
C LEU A 29 2.00 -2.40 9.18
N GLN A 30 2.94 -2.81 8.32
CA GLN A 30 4.36 -2.64 8.56
C GLN A 30 4.98 -1.91 7.38
N GLU A 31 5.74 -0.84 7.66
CA GLU A 31 6.56 -0.20 6.64
C GLU A 31 7.86 -0.99 6.52
N ILE A 32 8.10 -1.58 5.35
CA ILE A 32 9.27 -2.43 5.10
C ILE A 32 10.46 -1.58 4.67
N ASN A 33 10.22 -0.59 3.81
CA ASN A 33 11.29 0.23 3.27
C ASN A 33 10.76 1.58 2.82
N ARG A 34 11.63 2.56 2.83
CA ARG A 34 11.38 3.89 2.29
C ARG A 34 12.65 4.37 1.62
N ALA A 35 12.54 4.83 0.37
CA ALA A 35 13.68 5.33 -0.39
C ALA A 35 13.27 6.56 -1.18
N ARG A 36 14.15 7.55 -1.24
CA ARG A 36 13.96 8.71 -2.13
C ARG A 36 14.52 8.36 -3.49
N LEU A 37 13.68 8.42 -4.52
CA LEU A 37 14.09 8.12 -5.89
C LEU A 37 14.69 9.35 -6.58
N ASN A 38 14.10 10.53 -6.34
CA ASN A 38 14.59 11.81 -6.86
C ASN A 38 13.92 12.94 -6.07
N HIS A 39 14.08 14.20 -6.54
CA HIS A 39 13.53 15.35 -5.83
C HIS A 39 12.02 15.29 -5.63
N ASN A 40 11.31 14.63 -6.54
CA ASN A 40 9.86 14.66 -6.57
C ASN A 40 9.21 13.33 -6.21
N HIS A 41 9.99 12.26 -6.01
CA HIS A 41 9.41 10.92 -5.84
C HIS A 41 10.06 10.17 -4.69
N GLU A 42 9.24 9.51 -3.90
CA GLU A 42 9.67 8.59 -2.86
C GLU A 42 9.00 7.24 -3.05
N GLU A 43 9.76 6.19 -2.86
CA GLU A 43 9.22 4.83 -2.84
C GLU A 43 8.94 4.41 -1.42
N HIS A 44 7.78 3.82 -1.20
CA HIS A 44 7.39 3.24 0.08
C HIS A 44 6.97 1.80 -0.14
N ARG A 45 7.49 0.89 0.68
CA ARG A 45 7.07 -0.50 0.69
C ARG A 45 6.38 -0.82 1.99
N TYR A 46 5.23 -1.46 1.88
CA TYR A 46 4.42 -1.83 3.03
C TYR A 46 4.03 -3.29 2.95
N ALA A 47 3.88 -3.91 4.12
CA ALA A 47 3.22 -5.21 4.26
C ALA A 47 1.94 -5.00 5.05
N LEU A 48 0.81 -5.35 4.44
CA LEU A 48 -0.49 -5.37 5.12
C LEU A 48 -0.77 -6.80 5.50
N ARG A 49 -0.84 -7.06 6.79
CA ARG A 49 -0.97 -8.42 7.30
C ARG A 49 -2.43 -8.71 7.63
N PHE A 50 -2.92 -9.79 7.06
CA PHE A 50 -4.23 -10.36 7.34
C PHE A 50 -4.04 -11.75 7.93
N GLU A 51 -5.10 -12.34 8.44
CA GLU A 51 -4.99 -13.65 9.11
C GLU A 51 -4.45 -14.74 8.19
N ARG A 52 -4.79 -14.68 6.90
CA ARG A 52 -4.47 -15.76 5.94
C ARG A 52 -3.55 -15.34 4.82
N VAL A 53 -3.35 -14.04 4.62
CA VAL A 53 -2.49 -13.54 3.55
C VAL A 53 -1.75 -12.31 4.01
N THR A 54 -0.63 -12.03 3.35
CA THR A 54 0.07 -10.76 3.46
C THR A 54 0.03 -10.07 2.10
N VAL A 55 -0.28 -8.79 2.09
CA VAL A 55 -0.25 -7.98 0.89
C VAL A 55 1.02 -7.14 0.88
N ASP A 56 1.87 -7.36 -0.10
CA ASP A 56 3.05 -6.52 -0.31
C ASP A 56 2.69 -5.41 -1.29
N LEU A 57 2.91 -4.18 -0.87
CA LEU A 57 2.50 -3.00 -1.61
C LEU A 57 3.68 -2.05 -1.79
N ASP A 58 3.99 -1.71 -3.05
CA ASP A 58 4.96 -0.68 -3.37
C ASP A 58 4.22 0.53 -3.91
N LEU A 59 4.49 1.69 -3.33
CA LEU A 59 3.94 2.96 -3.75
C LEU A 59 5.06 3.90 -4.16
N ILE A 60 4.79 4.69 -5.18
CA ILE A 60 5.61 5.86 -5.51
C ILE A 60 4.77 7.09 -5.17
N SER A 61 5.25 7.92 -4.28
CA SER A 61 4.57 9.16 -3.92
C SER A 61 5.29 10.38 -4.50
N ASN A 62 4.49 11.36 -4.89
CA ASN A 62 4.99 12.66 -5.33
C ASN A 62 4.48 13.71 -4.35
N PRO A 63 5.33 14.19 -3.42
CA PRO A 63 4.88 15.18 -2.44
C PRO A 63 4.49 16.52 -3.05
N SER A 64 5.05 16.88 -4.22
CA SER A 64 4.71 18.13 -4.88
C SER A 64 3.28 18.15 -5.39
N THR A 65 2.82 17.05 -5.94
CA THR A 65 1.45 16.93 -6.45
C THR A 65 0.51 16.27 -5.46
N LYS A 66 1.05 15.76 -4.35
CA LYS A 66 0.30 15.04 -3.33
C LYS A 66 -0.46 13.83 -3.90
N THR A 67 0.22 13.12 -4.79
CA THR A 67 -0.34 11.92 -5.43
C THR A 67 0.50 10.70 -5.12
N GLN A 68 -0.12 9.52 -5.24
CA GLN A 68 0.53 8.24 -5.07
C GLN A 68 0.18 7.34 -6.24
N VAL A 69 1.15 6.54 -6.67
CA VAL A 69 0.96 5.53 -7.71
C VAL A 69 1.30 4.18 -7.11
N ILE A 70 0.40 3.22 -7.26
CA ILE A 70 0.67 1.85 -6.87
C ILE A 70 1.54 1.23 -7.95
N ARG A 71 2.76 0.86 -7.58
CA ARG A 71 3.73 0.28 -8.51
C ARG A 71 3.66 -1.24 -8.51
N ARG A 72 3.42 -1.84 -7.34
CA ARG A 72 3.40 -3.29 -7.19
C ARG A 72 2.38 -3.67 -6.11
N PHE A 73 1.72 -4.78 -6.35
CA PHE A 73 0.73 -5.33 -5.44
C PHE A 73 0.81 -6.85 -5.54
N ASP A 74 1.30 -7.49 -4.47
CA ASP A 74 1.46 -8.94 -4.42
C ASP A 74 0.79 -9.51 -3.18
N LEU A 75 0.17 -10.66 -3.32
CA LEU A 75 -0.39 -11.41 -2.20
C LEU A 75 0.40 -12.69 -1.99
N HIS A 76 0.64 -13.02 -0.73
CA HIS A 76 1.30 -14.29 -0.42
C HIS A 76 0.98 -14.80 0.99
#